data_8ca1ff83291d7f5df68a9373cfe380e4
#
_entry.id   8ca1ff83291d7f5df68a9373cfe380e4
#
_cell.length_a   1.000
_cell.length_b   1.000
_cell.length_c   1.000
_cell.angle_alpha   90.00
_cell.angle_beta   90.00
_cell.angle_gamma   90.00
#
_symmetry.space_group_name_H-M   'P 1'
#
loop_
_entity.id
_entity.type
_entity.pdbx_description
1 polymer ?
#
loop_
_entity_poly.entity_id
_entity_poly.type
_entity_poly.pdbx_seq_one_letter_code
_entity_poly.pdbx_strand_id
1 'polypeptide(L)'
;MGAGELILDAISVHLGGREVLEPVSSRLAPASFVALLGPNGAGKSSLVRAIAGLVPATGRISLSGEDIAGLERSERARRVAYLPQGQNIHWPLAVRDIVALGRFPHGLKDPRHASREDEEAVETALVRTGILGLADRRVTELSGGEKARVALARTLATGASVILADEPTAALDPRYQIAIMQTLKEETRRGVLVIAVTHDLGLAARMADQVLLLDEGRLVADGPAREVLSAQRIAEVYGVQVFTSERDGEPVIVPWAGIP
;
A
#
# COMPACT_ATOMS: atom_id res chain seq x y z
N MET A 1 16.99 7.56 6.17
CA MET A 1 17.63 6.88 5.02
C MET A 1 16.51 6.50 4.08
N GLY A 2 16.63 6.78 2.76
CA GLY A 2 15.64 6.37 1.77
C GLY A 2 15.57 4.85 1.62
N ALA A 3 14.45 4.35 1.06
CA ALA A 3 14.33 2.93 0.70
C ALA A 3 15.42 2.55 -0.29
N GLY A 4 16.02 1.38 -0.11
CA GLY A 4 16.75 0.72 -1.19
C GLY A 4 15.79 -0.03 -2.12
N GLU A 5 16.34 -0.64 -3.17
CA GLU A 5 15.57 -1.52 -4.06
C GLU A 5 14.95 -2.69 -3.30
N LEU A 6 13.67 -2.98 -3.56
CA LEU A 6 13.01 -4.20 -3.11
C LEU A 6 12.98 -5.20 -4.24
N ILE A 7 13.58 -6.37 -4.03
CA ILE A 7 13.63 -7.45 -5.02
C ILE A 7 12.77 -8.60 -4.54
N LEU A 8 11.85 -9.03 -5.38
CA LEU A 8 11.09 -10.26 -5.26
C LEU A 8 11.75 -11.30 -6.17
N ASP A 9 12.11 -12.46 -5.64
CA ASP A 9 12.73 -13.54 -6.40
C ASP A 9 11.95 -14.84 -6.17
N ALA A 10 11.20 -15.24 -7.19
CA ALA A 10 10.34 -16.42 -7.25
C ALA A 10 9.40 -16.54 -6.03
N ILE A 11 8.73 -15.45 -5.64
CA ILE A 11 7.80 -15.45 -4.51
C ILE A 11 6.54 -16.20 -4.85
N SER A 12 6.25 -17.29 -4.14
CA SER A 12 4.97 -17.98 -4.24
C SER A 12 4.29 -18.13 -2.89
N VAL A 13 2.95 -18.25 -2.90
CA VAL A 13 2.14 -18.32 -1.69
C VAL A 13 1.14 -19.46 -1.80
N HIS A 14 1.15 -20.32 -0.77
CA HIS A 14 0.20 -21.42 -0.61
C HIS A 14 -0.68 -21.18 0.62
N LEU A 15 -1.98 -21.15 0.47
CA LEU A 15 -2.95 -20.99 1.56
C LEU A 15 -3.97 -22.14 1.53
N GLY A 16 -4.16 -22.79 2.68
CA GLY A 16 -5.12 -23.91 2.78
C GLY A 16 -4.83 -25.07 1.81
N GLY A 17 -3.56 -25.32 1.51
CA GLY A 17 -3.14 -26.37 0.57
C GLY A 17 -3.31 -26.02 -0.92
N ARG A 18 -3.69 -24.78 -1.25
CA ARG A 18 -3.82 -24.30 -2.63
C ARG A 18 -2.75 -23.26 -2.92
N GLU A 19 -2.16 -23.31 -4.10
CA GLU A 19 -1.33 -22.25 -4.62
C GLU A 19 -2.22 -21.07 -5.01
N VAL A 20 -2.02 -19.92 -4.34
CA VAL A 20 -2.78 -18.68 -4.58
C VAL A 20 -1.95 -17.63 -5.30
N LEU A 21 -0.64 -17.87 -5.36
CA LEU A 21 0.31 -17.04 -6.10
C LEU A 21 1.42 -17.95 -6.62
N GLU A 22 1.54 -18.03 -7.94
CA GLU A 22 2.67 -18.67 -8.63
C GLU A 22 3.95 -17.85 -8.45
N PRO A 23 5.14 -18.38 -8.76
CA PRO A 23 6.39 -17.67 -8.54
C PRO A 23 6.43 -16.30 -9.24
N VAL A 24 6.44 -15.23 -8.45
CA VAL A 24 6.56 -13.85 -8.91
C VAL A 24 7.97 -13.36 -8.68
N SER A 25 8.59 -12.79 -9.73
CA SER A 25 9.86 -12.09 -9.64
C SER A 25 9.71 -10.68 -10.20
N SER A 26 10.21 -9.69 -9.46
CA SER A 26 10.15 -8.27 -9.84
C SER A 26 11.21 -7.47 -9.10
N ARG A 27 11.62 -6.34 -9.67
CA ARG A 27 12.50 -5.35 -9.06
C ARG A 27 11.75 -4.04 -8.91
N LEU A 28 11.63 -3.57 -7.68
CA LEU A 28 10.90 -2.36 -7.34
C LEU A 28 11.88 -1.28 -6.93
N ALA A 29 11.92 -0.21 -7.71
CA ALA A 29 12.85 0.88 -7.48
C ALA A 29 12.56 1.61 -6.16
N PRO A 30 13.61 2.12 -5.49
CA PRO A 30 13.40 2.98 -4.32
C PRO A 30 12.65 4.25 -4.69
N ALA A 31 11.97 4.85 -3.70
CA ALA A 31 11.28 6.14 -3.88
C ALA A 31 10.27 6.15 -5.04
N SER A 32 9.67 5.01 -5.36
CA SER A 32 8.69 4.85 -6.43
C SER A 32 7.30 4.47 -5.91
N PHE A 33 6.28 4.76 -6.69
CA PHE A 33 4.92 4.31 -6.47
C PHE A 33 4.61 3.12 -7.39
N VAL A 34 4.43 1.96 -6.81
CA VAL A 34 4.08 0.73 -7.51
C VAL A 34 2.60 0.44 -7.32
N ALA A 35 1.83 0.36 -8.40
CA ALA A 35 0.46 -0.12 -8.33
C ALA A 35 0.41 -1.64 -8.57
N LEU A 36 -0.21 -2.36 -7.66
CA LEU A 36 -0.47 -3.80 -7.79
C LEU A 36 -1.92 -3.98 -8.21
N LEU A 37 -2.13 -4.41 -9.43
CA LEU A 37 -3.41 -4.51 -10.11
C LEU A 37 -3.76 -5.95 -10.47
N GLY A 38 -5.03 -6.19 -10.80
CA GLY A 38 -5.55 -7.49 -11.24
C GLY A 38 -6.98 -7.72 -10.78
N PRO A 39 -7.69 -8.72 -11.33
CA PRO A 39 -9.03 -9.10 -10.90
C PRO A 39 -9.10 -9.55 -9.43
N ASN A 40 -10.32 -9.71 -8.92
CA ASN A 40 -10.52 -10.30 -7.59
C ASN A 40 -10.02 -11.75 -7.60
N GLY A 41 -9.30 -12.13 -6.54
CA GLY A 41 -8.72 -13.47 -6.45
C GLY A 41 -7.37 -13.65 -7.17
N ALA A 42 -6.84 -12.64 -7.88
CA ALA A 42 -5.56 -12.72 -8.60
C ALA A 42 -4.30 -12.83 -7.71
N GLY A 43 -4.44 -12.89 -6.39
CA GLY A 43 -3.29 -13.07 -5.48
C GLY A 43 -2.68 -11.76 -4.94
N LYS A 44 -3.22 -10.57 -5.26
CA LYS A 44 -2.67 -9.27 -4.88
C LYS A 44 -2.41 -9.12 -3.38
N SER A 45 -3.44 -9.30 -2.54
CA SER A 45 -3.31 -9.22 -1.08
C SER A 45 -2.40 -10.31 -0.52
N SER A 46 -2.32 -11.48 -1.17
CA SER A 46 -1.40 -12.55 -0.77
C SER A 46 0.05 -12.13 -0.99
N LEU A 47 0.38 -11.50 -2.13
CA LEU A 47 1.72 -10.98 -2.40
C LEU A 47 2.11 -9.89 -1.40
N VAL A 48 1.24 -8.91 -1.17
CA VAL A 48 1.49 -7.82 -0.22
C VAL A 48 1.69 -8.35 1.20
N ARG A 49 0.87 -9.32 1.63
CA ARG A 49 1.00 -9.98 2.96
C ARG A 49 2.27 -10.83 3.06
N ALA A 50 2.70 -11.47 1.97
CA ALA A 50 3.98 -12.19 1.91
C ALA A 50 5.15 -11.22 2.09
N ILE A 51 5.16 -10.08 1.39
CA ILE A 51 6.17 -9.03 1.56
C ILE A 51 6.16 -8.50 3.00
N ALA A 52 5.00 -8.31 3.61
CA ALA A 52 4.86 -7.90 5.01
C ALA A 52 5.27 -8.99 6.02
N GLY A 53 5.42 -10.25 5.60
CA GLY A 53 5.69 -11.40 6.48
C GLY A 53 4.50 -11.83 7.31
N LEU A 54 3.31 -11.57 6.83
CA LEU A 54 2.05 -11.91 7.50
C LEU A 54 1.50 -13.27 7.07
N VAL A 55 1.99 -13.80 5.96
CA VAL A 55 1.68 -15.14 5.46
C VAL A 55 2.98 -15.87 5.05
N PRO A 56 3.02 -17.20 5.15
CA PRO A 56 4.15 -17.98 4.65
C PRO A 56 4.27 -17.81 3.13
N ALA A 57 5.49 -17.67 2.66
CA ALA A 57 5.83 -17.62 1.25
C ALA A 57 7.13 -18.38 1.01
N THR A 58 7.34 -18.85 -0.22
CA THR A 58 8.63 -19.36 -0.69
C THR A 58 9.29 -18.32 -1.57
N GLY A 59 10.53 -18.57 -1.99
CA GLY A 59 11.34 -17.60 -2.70
C GLY A 59 12.10 -16.65 -1.75
N ARG A 60 12.63 -15.57 -2.29
CA ARG A 60 13.44 -14.61 -1.52
C ARG A 60 12.93 -13.18 -1.70
N ILE A 61 12.82 -12.45 -0.59
CA ILE A 61 12.47 -11.03 -0.59
C ILE A 61 13.67 -10.27 0.00
N SER A 62 14.29 -9.42 -0.80
CA SER A 62 15.41 -8.61 -0.30
C SER A 62 15.14 -7.12 -0.43
N LEU A 63 15.48 -6.37 0.61
CA LEU A 63 15.40 -4.91 0.66
C LEU A 63 16.81 -4.36 0.88
N SER A 64 17.27 -3.50 -0.02
CA SER A 64 18.65 -2.97 0.01
C SER A 64 19.72 -4.07 0.02
N GLY A 65 19.46 -5.19 -0.65
CA GLY A 65 20.37 -6.35 -0.72
C GLY A 65 20.29 -7.32 0.47
N GLU A 66 19.58 -6.97 1.55
CA GLU A 66 19.40 -7.83 2.72
C GLU A 66 18.08 -8.63 2.62
N ASP A 67 18.12 -9.92 2.92
CA ASP A 67 16.94 -10.77 2.99
C ASP A 67 16.08 -10.38 4.21
N ILE A 68 14.86 -9.90 3.93
CA ILE A 68 13.96 -9.48 5.01
C ILE A 68 13.13 -10.62 5.62
N ALA A 69 13.15 -11.81 5.02
CA ALA A 69 12.40 -12.96 5.55
C ALA A 69 12.95 -13.45 6.89
N GLY A 70 14.27 -13.36 7.08
CA GLY A 70 14.98 -13.76 8.30
C GLY A 70 14.96 -12.72 9.42
N LEU A 71 14.44 -11.51 9.19
CA LEU A 71 14.43 -10.45 10.19
C LEU A 71 13.43 -10.73 11.32
N GLU A 72 13.75 -10.29 12.53
CA GLU A 72 12.77 -10.24 13.61
C GLU A 72 11.56 -9.38 13.22
N ARG A 73 10.38 -9.75 13.77
CA ARG A 73 9.11 -9.07 13.43
C ARG A 73 9.17 -7.56 13.67
N SER A 74 9.76 -7.13 14.77
CA SER A 74 9.92 -5.71 15.11
C SER A 74 10.83 -4.99 14.12
N GLU A 75 11.93 -5.62 13.72
CA GLU A 75 12.87 -5.05 12.77
C GLU A 75 12.28 -4.98 11.37
N ARG A 76 11.61 -6.05 10.92
CA ARG A 76 10.88 -6.04 9.67
C ARG A 76 9.80 -4.96 9.64
N ALA A 77 9.03 -4.79 10.74
CA ALA A 77 7.98 -3.78 10.84
C ALA A 77 8.51 -2.34 10.84
N ARG A 78 9.77 -2.10 11.26
CA ARG A 78 10.43 -0.79 11.11
C ARG A 78 10.82 -0.48 9.66
N ARG A 79 10.98 -1.50 8.82
CA ARG A 79 11.39 -1.34 7.42
C ARG A 79 10.21 -1.39 6.46
N VAL A 80 9.19 -2.19 6.77
CA VAL A 80 8.03 -2.46 5.93
C VAL A 80 6.76 -2.25 6.74
N ALA A 81 6.06 -1.16 6.49
CA ALA A 81 4.77 -0.87 7.10
C ALA A 81 3.62 -1.42 6.24
N TYR A 82 2.60 -1.97 6.89
CA TYR A 82 1.43 -2.52 6.22
C TYR A 82 0.15 -1.78 6.62
N LEU A 83 -0.54 -1.26 5.64
CA LEU A 83 -1.88 -0.67 5.75
C LEU A 83 -2.89 -1.69 5.23
N PRO A 84 -3.62 -2.40 6.09
CA PRO A 84 -4.58 -3.42 5.68
C PRO A 84 -5.83 -2.82 5.05
N GLN A 85 -6.52 -3.63 4.24
CA GLN A 85 -7.85 -3.34 3.78
C GLN A 85 -8.84 -3.27 4.95
N GLY A 86 -9.78 -2.34 4.92
CA GLY A 86 -10.85 -2.21 5.92
C GLY A 86 -10.35 -1.67 7.25
N GLN A 87 -10.76 -0.45 7.56
CA GLN A 87 -10.26 0.34 8.69
C GLN A 87 -11.19 0.25 9.90
N ASN A 88 -11.43 -0.95 10.41
CA ASN A 88 -12.32 -1.14 11.56
C ASN A 88 -11.58 -0.84 12.88
N ILE A 89 -11.47 0.45 13.23
CA ILE A 89 -10.98 0.87 14.53
C ILE A 89 -12.20 1.03 15.43
N HIS A 90 -12.39 0.09 16.36
CA HIS A 90 -13.56 0.07 17.26
C HIS A 90 -13.25 0.61 18.66
N TRP A 91 -11.98 0.83 19.00
CA TRP A 91 -11.58 1.29 20.32
C TRP A 91 -11.87 2.79 20.50
N PRO A 92 -12.47 3.21 21.65
CA PRO A 92 -12.78 4.61 21.95
C PRO A 92 -11.52 5.37 22.41
N LEU A 93 -10.42 5.20 21.69
CA LEU A 93 -9.15 5.88 21.97
C LEU A 93 -9.06 7.19 21.21
N ALA A 94 -8.23 8.10 21.69
CA ALA A 94 -7.90 9.32 20.98
C ALA A 94 -7.15 8.99 19.66
N VAL A 95 -7.31 9.83 18.65
CA VAL A 95 -6.64 9.65 17.35
C VAL A 95 -5.12 9.56 17.55
N ARG A 96 -4.53 10.43 18.37
CA ARG A 96 -3.09 10.41 18.65
C ARG A 96 -2.61 9.08 19.22
N ASP A 97 -3.40 8.46 20.11
CA ASP A 97 -3.06 7.17 20.71
C ASP A 97 -3.09 6.05 19.68
N ILE A 98 -4.08 6.06 18.78
CA ILE A 98 -4.14 5.10 17.66
C ILE A 98 -2.94 5.27 16.72
N VAL A 99 -2.55 6.50 16.42
CA VAL A 99 -1.39 6.78 15.55
C VAL A 99 -0.10 6.35 16.24
N ALA A 100 0.02 6.54 17.57
CA ALA A 100 1.16 6.10 18.36
C ALA A 100 1.37 4.57 18.36
N LEU A 101 0.33 3.77 18.09
CA LEU A 101 0.51 2.31 17.89
C LEU A 101 1.47 1.99 16.73
N GLY A 102 1.63 2.91 15.77
CA GLY A 102 2.64 2.80 14.71
C GLY A 102 4.09 2.79 15.24
N ARG A 103 4.32 3.21 16.49
CA ARG A 103 5.64 3.22 17.12
C ARG A 103 5.97 1.96 17.91
N PHE A 104 5.06 0.98 18.00
CA PHE A 104 5.32 -0.31 18.66
C PHE A 104 6.59 -1.04 18.15
N PRO A 105 6.90 -1.05 16.84
CA PRO A 105 8.14 -1.63 16.35
C PRO A 105 9.41 -0.97 16.92
N HIS A 106 9.30 0.29 17.38
CA HIS A 106 10.40 1.06 18.00
C HIS A 106 10.47 0.89 19.51
N GLY A 107 9.62 0.01 20.09
CA GLY A 107 9.65 -0.31 21.53
C GLY A 107 8.65 0.46 22.37
N LEU A 108 7.82 1.33 21.77
CA LEU A 108 6.70 1.95 22.50
C LEU A 108 5.70 0.89 22.94
N LYS A 109 5.47 0.79 24.25
CA LYS A 109 4.51 -0.18 24.84
C LYS A 109 3.19 0.48 25.24
N ASP A 110 3.23 1.74 25.61
CA ASP A 110 2.07 2.52 26.07
C ASP A 110 2.20 3.95 25.52
N PRO A 111 1.23 4.42 24.73
CA PRO A 111 1.23 5.78 24.16
C PRO A 111 1.44 6.90 25.20
N ARG A 112 1.02 6.68 26.46
CA ARG A 112 1.19 7.66 27.55
C ARG A 112 2.65 7.83 27.99
N HIS A 113 3.53 6.93 27.59
CA HIS A 113 4.96 6.95 27.89
C HIS A 113 5.81 7.08 26.61
N ALA A 114 5.24 7.74 25.60
CA ALA A 114 5.94 7.99 24.34
C ALA A 114 7.20 8.84 24.58
N SER A 115 8.29 8.47 23.93
CA SER A 115 9.49 9.30 23.90
C SER A 115 9.25 10.55 23.05
N ARG A 116 10.10 11.56 23.17
CA ARG A 116 10.04 12.74 22.31
C ARG A 116 10.10 12.38 20.82
N GLU A 117 10.92 11.42 20.45
CA GLU A 117 11.01 10.91 19.07
C GLU A 117 9.68 10.28 18.60
N ASP A 118 9.00 9.52 19.48
CA ASP A 118 7.72 8.93 19.17
C ASP A 118 6.63 10.01 19.01
N GLU A 119 6.62 11.02 19.89
CA GLU A 119 5.68 12.15 19.81
C GLU A 119 5.87 12.94 18.50
N GLU A 120 7.11 13.25 18.15
CA GLU A 120 7.46 13.95 16.88
C GLU A 120 7.05 13.13 15.65
N ALA A 121 7.23 11.82 15.68
CA ALA A 121 6.80 10.92 14.60
C ALA A 121 5.26 10.88 14.46
N VAL A 122 4.54 10.81 15.58
CA VAL A 122 3.07 10.84 15.62
C VAL A 122 2.54 12.16 15.09
N GLU A 123 3.06 13.29 15.57
CA GLU A 123 2.65 14.63 15.11
C GLU A 123 2.90 14.81 13.61
N THR A 124 4.09 14.42 13.15
CA THR A 124 4.44 14.43 11.73
C THR A 124 3.45 13.62 10.88
N ALA A 125 3.08 12.44 11.32
CA ALA A 125 2.11 11.59 10.63
C ALA A 125 0.71 12.21 10.59
N LEU A 126 0.26 12.83 11.69
CA LEU A 126 -1.01 13.56 11.76
C LEU A 126 -1.05 14.76 10.81
N VAL A 127 0.06 15.51 10.74
CA VAL A 127 0.21 16.65 9.80
C VAL A 127 0.15 16.16 8.35
N ARG A 128 0.93 15.12 7.98
CA ARG A 128 0.99 14.58 6.62
C ARG A 128 -0.36 14.07 6.12
N THR A 129 -1.18 13.53 7.00
CA THR A 129 -2.51 13.02 6.67
C THR A 129 -3.63 14.07 6.83
N GLY A 130 -3.28 15.30 7.25
CA GLY A 130 -4.22 16.41 7.40
C GLY A 130 -5.27 16.20 8.51
N ILE A 131 -4.90 15.49 9.59
CA ILE A 131 -5.81 15.18 10.71
C ILE A 131 -5.28 15.66 12.07
N LEU A 132 -4.27 16.53 12.10
CA LEU A 132 -3.75 17.05 13.37
C LEU A 132 -4.83 17.69 14.22
N GLY A 133 -5.79 18.41 13.63
CA GLY A 133 -6.93 19.00 14.34
C GLY A 133 -7.92 18.00 14.93
N LEU A 134 -7.75 16.69 14.64
CA LEU A 134 -8.57 15.61 15.19
C LEU A 134 -7.82 14.80 16.27
N ALA A 135 -6.59 15.17 16.60
CA ALA A 135 -5.67 14.36 17.41
C ALA A 135 -6.26 13.93 18.77
N ASP A 136 -7.04 14.80 19.42
CA ASP A 136 -7.65 14.55 20.74
C ASP A 136 -9.06 13.97 20.65
N ARG A 137 -9.65 13.86 19.44
CA ARG A 137 -10.99 13.27 19.26
C ARG A 137 -10.92 11.76 19.38
N ARG A 138 -12.02 11.16 19.83
CA ARG A 138 -12.16 9.70 19.83
C ARG A 138 -12.36 9.18 18.41
N VAL A 139 -11.64 8.12 18.03
CA VAL A 139 -11.76 7.53 16.69
C VAL A 139 -13.18 7.05 16.38
N THR A 140 -13.95 6.64 17.39
CA THR A 140 -15.34 6.20 17.23
C THR A 140 -16.28 7.31 16.74
N GLU A 141 -15.92 8.58 16.93
CA GLU A 141 -16.69 9.76 16.52
C GLU A 141 -16.39 10.22 15.07
N LEU A 142 -15.43 9.59 14.43
CA LEU A 142 -14.95 9.98 13.10
C LEU A 142 -15.76 9.33 11.98
N SER A 143 -15.86 10.05 10.85
CA SER A 143 -16.37 9.51 9.59
C SER A 143 -15.44 8.41 9.02
N GLY A 144 -15.92 7.62 8.05
CA GLY A 144 -15.13 6.59 7.38
C GLY A 144 -13.85 7.14 6.75
N GLY A 145 -13.94 8.27 6.06
CA GLY A 145 -12.77 8.90 5.44
C GLY A 145 -11.76 9.45 6.44
N GLU A 146 -12.22 9.96 7.60
CA GLU A 146 -11.31 10.36 8.69
C GLU A 146 -10.63 9.15 9.32
N LYS A 147 -11.35 8.05 9.55
CA LYS A 147 -10.78 6.79 10.04
C LYS A 147 -9.73 6.22 9.10
N ALA A 148 -9.96 6.29 7.80
CA ALA A 148 -8.98 5.88 6.80
C ALA A 148 -7.69 6.70 6.89
N ARG A 149 -7.78 8.03 7.08
CA ARG A 149 -6.62 8.90 7.31
C ARG A 149 -5.92 8.61 8.64
N VAL A 150 -6.66 8.25 9.70
CA VAL A 150 -6.05 7.81 10.98
C VAL A 150 -5.22 6.55 10.78
N ALA A 151 -5.71 5.59 10.03
CA ALA A 151 -4.96 4.36 9.81
C ALA A 151 -3.74 4.59 8.88
N LEU A 152 -3.88 5.46 7.88
CA LEU A 152 -2.71 5.90 7.10
C LEU A 152 -1.69 6.60 8.01
N ALA A 153 -2.11 7.53 8.88
CA ALA A 153 -1.23 8.19 9.85
C ALA A 153 -0.50 7.18 10.74
N ARG A 154 -1.21 6.19 11.28
CA ARG A 154 -0.60 5.10 12.06
C ARG A 154 0.48 4.36 11.25
N THR A 155 0.22 4.11 9.98
CA THR A 155 1.19 3.47 9.07
C THR A 155 2.39 4.38 8.84
N LEU A 156 2.20 5.68 8.60
CA LEU A 156 3.28 6.64 8.41
C LEU A 156 4.12 6.84 9.67
N ALA A 157 3.51 6.78 10.86
CA ALA A 157 4.21 6.92 12.14
C ALA A 157 5.27 5.83 12.38
N THR A 158 5.20 4.69 11.66
CA THR A 158 6.27 3.68 11.71
C THR A 158 7.61 4.21 11.20
N GLY A 159 7.60 5.21 10.30
CA GLY A 159 8.81 5.69 9.64
C GLY A 159 9.47 4.67 8.72
N ALA A 160 8.73 3.65 8.27
CA ALA A 160 9.25 2.59 7.41
C ALA A 160 9.65 3.11 6.03
N SER A 161 10.66 2.49 5.43
CA SER A 161 11.13 2.83 4.09
C SER A 161 10.27 2.22 2.97
N VAL A 162 9.46 1.20 3.30
CA VAL A 162 8.49 0.59 2.39
C VAL A 162 7.11 0.66 3.01
N ILE A 163 6.11 1.12 2.26
CA ILE A 163 4.70 1.12 2.64
C ILE A 163 3.94 0.18 1.70
N LEU A 164 3.28 -0.80 2.29
CA LEU A 164 2.36 -1.71 1.62
C LEU A 164 0.94 -1.30 1.95
N ALA A 165 0.16 -0.87 0.96
CA ALA A 165 -1.22 -0.42 1.14
C ALA A 165 -2.18 -1.38 0.40
N ASP A 166 -2.93 -2.18 1.17
CA ASP A 166 -3.87 -3.15 0.63
C ASP A 166 -5.26 -2.50 0.51
N GLU A 167 -5.62 -2.07 -0.69
CA GLU A 167 -6.87 -1.36 -1.03
C GLU A 167 -7.16 -0.17 -0.10
N PRO A 168 -6.26 0.80 0.03
CA PRO A 168 -6.36 1.88 1.01
C PRO A 168 -7.55 2.82 0.79
N THR A 169 -8.17 2.75 -0.38
CA THR A 169 -9.28 3.62 -0.83
C THR A 169 -10.63 2.91 -0.90
N ALA A 170 -10.70 1.63 -0.51
CA ALA A 170 -11.92 0.84 -0.59
C ALA A 170 -13.07 1.49 0.23
N ALA A 171 -14.26 1.55 -0.36
CA ALA A 171 -15.47 2.09 0.25
C ALA A 171 -15.38 3.57 0.71
N LEU A 172 -14.48 4.36 0.14
CA LEU A 172 -14.35 5.78 0.40
C LEU A 172 -14.96 6.63 -0.73
N ASP A 173 -15.44 7.82 -0.37
CA ASP A 173 -15.85 8.82 -1.35
C ASP A 173 -14.66 9.29 -2.20
N PRO A 174 -14.86 9.71 -3.47
CA PRO A 174 -13.79 10.09 -4.39
C PRO A 174 -12.80 11.13 -3.84
N ARG A 175 -13.29 12.10 -3.04
CA ARG A 175 -12.44 13.10 -2.38
C ARG A 175 -11.40 12.44 -1.45
N TYR A 176 -11.81 11.46 -0.66
CA TYR A 176 -10.93 10.76 0.27
C TYR A 176 -10.00 9.78 -0.45
N GLN A 177 -10.50 9.13 -1.52
CA GLN A 177 -9.68 8.26 -2.38
C GLN A 177 -8.49 9.03 -2.94
N ILE A 178 -8.75 10.18 -3.57
CA ILE A 178 -7.71 11.04 -4.14
C ILE A 178 -6.74 11.51 -3.04
N ALA A 179 -7.24 11.98 -1.90
CA ALA A 179 -6.41 12.49 -0.83
C ALA A 179 -5.45 11.42 -0.25
N ILE A 180 -5.93 10.18 -0.04
CA ILE A 180 -5.10 9.07 0.44
C ILE A 180 -4.03 8.69 -0.59
N MET A 181 -4.40 8.56 -1.86
CA MET A 181 -3.45 8.22 -2.91
C MET A 181 -2.40 9.32 -3.12
N GLN A 182 -2.80 10.59 -3.04
CA GLN A 182 -1.87 11.73 -3.08
C GLN A 182 -0.91 11.71 -1.89
N THR A 183 -1.40 11.45 -0.67
CA THR A 183 -0.54 11.32 0.51
C THR A 183 0.48 10.19 0.33
N LEU A 184 0.07 9.04 -0.17
CA LEU A 184 0.97 7.92 -0.46
C LEU A 184 1.99 8.28 -1.57
N LYS A 185 1.57 8.96 -2.63
CA LYS A 185 2.48 9.43 -3.69
C LYS A 185 3.48 10.45 -3.15
N GLU A 186 3.07 11.32 -2.23
CA GLU A 186 3.95 12.30 -1.58
C GLU A 186 5.05 11.63 -0.72
N GLU A 187 4.76 10.46 -0.13
CA GLU A 187 5.77 9.69 0.60
C GLU A 187 6.91 9.20 -0.33
N THR A 188 6.62 8.94 -1.62
CA THR A 188 7.70 8.55 -2.56
C THR A 188 8.70 9.68 -2.77
N ARG A 189 8.24 10.94 -2.78
CA ARG A 189 9.13 12.12 -2.85
C ARG A 189 10.03 12.26 -1.61
N ARG A 190 9.66 11.59 -0.50
CA ARG A 190 10.45 11.53 0.73
C ARG A 190 11.38 10.33 0.78
N GLY A 191 11.46 9.57 -0.31
CA GLY A 191 12.34 8.41 -0.44
C GLY A 191 11.71 7.08 -0.03
N VAL A 192 10.40 7.02 0.18
CA VAL A 192 9.67 5.80 0.55
C VAL A 192 9.25 5.04 -0.72
N LEU A 193 9.43 3.72 -0.74
CA LEU A 193 8.79 2.85 -1.73
C LEU A 193 7.35 2.57 -1.30
N VAL A 194 6.39 2.89 -2.16
CA VAL A 194 4.97 2.59 -1.91
C VAL A 194 4.49 1.51 -2.87
N ILE A 195 3.90 0.44 -2.33
CA ILE A 195 3.21 -0.59 -3.11
C ILE A 195 1.73 -0.54 -2.72
N ALA A 196 0.87 -0.13 -3.64
CA ALA A 196 -0.56 0.03 -3.40
C ALA A 196 -1.38 -0.95 -4.25
N VAL A 197 -2.13 -1.82 -3.59
CA VAL A 197 -3.19 -2.60 -4.24
C VAL A 197 -4.36 -1.68 -4.52
N THR A 198 -4.83 -1.64 -5.75
CA THR A 198 -6.00 -0.85 -6.12
C THR A 198 -6.79 -1.51 -7.25
N HIS A 199 -8.06 -1.16 -7.36
CA HIS A 199 -8.92 -1.53 -8.49
C HIS A 199 -9.18 -0.34 -9.42
N ASP A 200 -8.73 0.86 -9.04
CA ASP A 200 -8.91 2.07 -9.83
C ASP A 200 -7.78 2.21 -10.87
N LEU A 201 -8.10 1.83 -12.12
CA LEU A 201 -7.16 1.90 -13.24
C LEU A 201 -6.78 3.36 -13.54
N GLY A 202 -7.69 4.32 -13.36
CA GLY A 202 -7.45 5.74 -13.60
C GLY A 202 -6.46 6.32 -12.58
N LEU A 203 -6.64 6.04 -11.28
CA LEU A 203 -5.70 6.46 -10.24
C LEU A 203 -4.35 5.77 -10.41
N ALA A 204 -4.33 4.47 -10.74
CA ALA A 204 -3.09 3.75 -10.97
C ALA A 204 -2.32 4.34 -12.17
N ALA A 205 -2.98 4.59 -13.29
CA ALA A 205 -2.36 5.17 -14.48
C ALA A 205 -1.73 6.54 -14.23
N ARG A 206 -2.35 7.36 -13.36
CA ARG A 206 -1.87 8.71 -13.03
C ARG A 206 -0.75 8.74 -12.01
N MET A 207 -0.75 7.80 -11.07
CA MET A 207 0.13 7.88 -9.89
C MET A 207 1.28 6.89 -9.90
N ALA A 208 1.12 5.73 -10.58
CA ALA A 208 2.11 4.70 -10.54
C ALA A 208 3.29 4.97 -11.50
N ASP A 209 4.49 4.81 -10.97
CA ASP A 209 5.73 4.77 -11.75
C ASP A 209 5.90 3.39 -12.38
N GLN A 210 5.47 2.34 -11.67
CA GLN A 210 5.49 0.93 -12.11
C GLN A 210 4.16 0.26 -11.78
N VAL A 211 3.73 -0.65 -12.61
CA VAL A 211 2.55 -1.48 -12.41
C VAL A 211 2.96 -2.95 -12.42
N LEU A 212 2.57 -3.67 -11.39
CA LEU A 212 2.52 -5.13 -11.38
C LEU A 212 1.08 -5.56 -11.64
N LEU A 213 0.85 -6.27 -12.73
CA LEU A 213 -0.46 -6.78 -13.09
C LEU A 213 -0.52 -8.29 -12.86
N LEU A 214 -1.37 -8.70 -11.92
CA LEU A 214 -1.62 -10.10 -11.62
C LEU A 214 -2.92 -10.57 -12.27
N ASP A 215 -2.91 -11.81 -12.74
CA ASP A 215 -4.09 -12.53 -13.18
C ASP A 215 -3.98 -14.01 -12.79
N GLU A 216 -5.03 -14.59 -12.24
CA GLU A 216 -5.10 -16.00 -11.80
C GLU A 216 -3.86 -16.51 -11.03
N GLY A 217 -3.30 -15.66 -10.14
CA GLY A 217 -2.11 -15.98 -9.36
C GLY A 217 -0.78 -15.76 -10.08
N ARG A 218 -0.78 -15.24 -11.31
CA ARG A 218 0.41 -15.02 -12.15
C ARG A 218 0.71 -13.55 -12.34
N LEU A 219 1.99 -13.21 -12.41
CA LEU A 219 2.42 -11.88 -12.85
C LEU A 219 2.40 -11.85 -14.39
N VAL A 220 1.37 -11.20 -14.96
CA VAL A 220 1.17 -11.14 -16.42
C VAL A 220 1.82 -9.91 -17.06
N ALA A 221 2.11 -8.87 -16.27
CA ALA A 221 2.90 -7.72 -16.73
C ALA A 221 3.57 -7.00 -15.56
N ASP A 222 4.77 -6.48 -15.82
CA ASP A 222 5.58 -5.68 -14.92
C ASP A 222 6.28 -4.58 -15.74
N GLY A 223 6.09 -3.32 -15.37
CA GLY A 223 6.71 -2.21 -16.08
C GLY A 223 6.05 -0.86 -15.85
N PRO A 224 6.44 0.18 -16.61
CA PRO A 224 5.84 1.50 -16.54
C PRO A 224 4.32 1.47 -16.74
N ALA A 225 3.59 2.29 -15.98
CA ALA A 225 2.12 2.30 -16.01
C ALA A 225 1.55 2.48 -17.43
N ARG A 226 2.16 3.33 -18.24
CA ARG A 226 1.74 3.59 -19.64
C ARG A 226 1.86 2.37 -20.56
N GLU A 227 2.83 1.49 -20.29
CA GLU A 227 3.05 0.28 -21.08
C GLU A 227 2.18 -0.89 -20.62
N VAL A 228 2.00 -1.01 -19.31
CA VAL A 228 1.20 -2.10 -18.72
C VAL A 228 -0.29 -1.87 -18.90
N LEU A 229 -0.78 -0.62 -18.76
CA LEU A 229 -2.20 -0.29 -18.80
C LEU A 229 -2.69 0.06 -20.24
N SER A 230 -2.28 -0.74 -21.23
CA SER A 230 -2.83 -0.61 -22.58
C SER A 230 -4.28 -1.12 -22.62
N ALA A 231 -5.10 -0.53 -23.52
CA ALA A 231 -6.50 -0.93 -23.71
C ALA A 231 -6.63 -2.44 -24.02
N GLN A 232 -5.71 -2.98 -24.81
CA GLN A 232 -5.69 -4.40 -25.16
C GLN A 232 -5.47 -5.26 -23.91
N ARG A 233 -4.46 -4.97 -23.09
CA ARG A 233 -4.14 -5.78 -21.89
C ARG A 233 -5.24 -5.66 -20.83
N ILE A 234 -5.84 -4.49 -20.68
CA ILE A 234 -7.00 -4.32 -19.80
C ILE A 234 -8.17 -5.18 -20.27
N ALA A 235 -8.43 -5.22 -21.58
CA ALA A 235 -9.45 -6.09 -22.16
C ALA A 235 -9.19 -7.57 -21.92
N GLU A 236 -7.94 -8.02 -22.11
CA GLU A 236 -7.52 -9.41 -21.89
C GLU A 236 -7.68 -9.84 -20.42
N VAL A 237 -7.23 -9.01 -19.46
CA VAL A 237 -7.17 -9.36 -18.04
C VAL A 237 -8.50 -9.11 -17.30
N TYR A 238 -9.19 -8.03 -17.64
CA TYR A 238 -10.41 -7.64 -16.92
C TYR A 238 -11.70 -7.93 -17.69
N GLY A 239 -11.62 -8.32 -18.97
CA GLY A 239 -12.80 -8.54 -19.82
C GLY A 239 -13.61 -7.26 -20.06
N VAL A 240 -12.96 -6.09 -20.08
CA VAL A 240 -13.65 -4.80 -20.27
C VAL A 240 -12.95 -3.96 -21.34
N GLN A 241 -13.77 -3.24 -22.09
CA GLN A 241 -13.29 -2.15 -22.93
C GLN A 241 -13.06 -0.90 -22.07
N VAL A 242 -12.05 -0.11 -22.42
CA VAL A 242 -11.77 1.15 -21.74
C VAL A 242 -11.81 2.33 -22.72
N PHE A 243 -12.30 3.46 -22.24
CA PHE A 243 -12.06 4.75 -22.86
C PHE A 243 -10.73 5.29 -22.36
N THR A 244 -9.85 5.67 -23.27
CA THR A 244 -8.55 6.27 -22.95
C THR A 244 -8.45 7.66 -23.53
N SER A 245 -7.94 8.60 -22.75
CA SER A 245 -7.70 10.00 -23.14
C SER A 245 -6.52 10.55 -22.34
N GLU A 246 -6.23 11.82 -22.53
CA GLU A 246 -5.22 12.55 -21.76
C GLU A 246 -5.84 13.88 -21.28
N ARG A 247 -5.53 14.27 -20.05
CA ARG A 247 -5.89 15.56 -19.50
C ARG A 247 -4.68 16.15 -18.76
N ASP A 248 -4.25 17.33 -19.16
CA ASP A 248 -3.12 18.05 -18.57
C ASP A 248 -1.81 17.22 -18.54
N GLY A 249 -1.59 16.37 -19.57
CA GLY A 249 -0.44 15.46 -19.66
C GLY A 249 -0.57 14.18 -18.84
N GLU A 250 -1.67 13.99 -18.11
CA GLU A 250 -1.95 12.79 -17.32
C GLU A 250 -2.89 11.84 -18.07
N PRO A 251 -2.66 10.51 -18.01
CA PRO A 251 -3.52 9.53 -18.66
C PRO A 251 -4.88 9.44 -17.94
N VAL A 252 -5.93 9.32 -18.75
CA VAL A 252 -7.31 9.05 -18.32
C VAL A 252 -7.70 7.68 -18.83
N ILE A 253 -8.00 6.77 -17.93
CA ILE A 253 -8.50 5.42 -18.24
C ILE A 253 -9.81 5.20 -17.51
N VAL A 254 -10.87 4.96 -18.26
CA VAL A 254 -12.23 4.74 -17.73
C VAL A 254 -12.77 3.43 -18.28
N PRO A 255 -13.10 2.43 -17.44
CA PRO A 255 -13.83 1.24 -17.87
C PRO A 255 -15.16 1.66 -18.52
N TRP A 256 -15.43 1.13 -19.72
CA TRP A 256 -16.55 1.61 -20.53
C TRP A 256 -17.64 0.57 -20.74
N ALA A 257 -17.26 -0.64 -21.15
CA ALA A 257 -18.20 -1.73 -21.43
C ALA A 257 -17.56 -3.09 -21.12
N GLY A 258 -18.37 -4.06 -20.70
CA GLY A 258 -17.94 -5.45 -20.64
C GLY A 258 -17.70 -6.01 -22.04
N ILE A 259 -16.76 -6.94 -22.15
CA ILE A 259 -16.55 -7.75 -23.37
C ILE A 259 -17.40 -9.02 -23.20
N PRO A 260 -18.26 -9.34 -24.20
CA PRO A 260 -19.14 -10.50 -24.13
C PRO A 260 -18.39 -11.84 -24.07
#